data_a1c4d8b4295bb21c6f575f340ba1c02b
#
_entry.id   a1c4d8b4295bb21c6f575f340ba1c02b
#
_cell.length_a   1.000
_cell.length_b   1.000
_cell.length_c   1.000
_cell.angle_alpha   90.00
_cell.angle_beta   90.00
_cell.angle_gamma   90.00
#
_symmetry.space_group_name_H-M   'P 1'
#
loop_
_entity.id
_entity.type
_entity.pdbx_description
1 polymer ?
#
loop_
_entity_poly.entity_id
_entity_poly.type
_entity_poly.pdbx_seq_one_letter_code
_entity_poly.pdbx_strand_id
1 'polypeptide(L)'
;MSKTIIIIGAGLAGLSAALQAAENGCNVKLVSSLPSERAQSVMAEGGINAALNTKDENDSPEEHFTDTIKAACGLADPNAVWGMTQAAPELVHWLLKLGVKFNMSGYDDVDLRNFGGQKKKRTAFAQSDTGKQIMTAMIDAVRRKEASGMVERFSHHSFLTLRLCDNICCGCVIRDEYSQETVELPGDAVIVATGGMHGLFGNTTGSLSNTGEVTAELFRLGVPLANGEMIQYHPTTVKCGG
;
A
#
# COMPACT_ATOMS: atom_id res chain seq x y z
N MET A 1 -18.66 -15.46 16.07
CA MET A 1 -17.42 -15.99 15.45
C MET A 1 -16.65 -14.80 14.86
N SER A 2 -15.33 -14.75 15.02
CA SER A 2 -14.52 -13.74 14.38
C SER A 2 -14.55 -13.94 12.86
N LYS A 3 -14.60 -12.85 12.10
CA LYS A 3 -14.55 -12.90 10.63
C LYS A 3 -13.14 -13.22 10.15
N THR A 4 -13.05 -13.91 9.03
CA THR A 4 -11.77 -14.20 8.34
C THR A 4 -11.62 -13.30 7.14
N ILE A 5 -10.58 -12.48 7.13
CA ILE A 5 -10.25 -11.57 6.03
C ILE A 5 -9.02 -12.10 5.30
N ILE A 6 -9.15 -12.32 4.00
CA ILE A 6 -8.01 -12.69 3.15
C ILE A 6 -7.46 -11.43 2.51
N ILE A 7 -6.14 -11.26 2.56
CA ILE A 7 -5.47 -10.09 1.99
C ILE A 7 -4.45 -10.58 0.96
N ILE A 8 -4.61 -10.13 -0.28
CA ILE A 8 -3.75 -10.47 -1.39
C ILE A 8 -2.77 -9.33 -1.65
N GLY A 9 -1.51 -9.58 -1.34
CA GLY A 9 -0.42 -8.61 -1.43
C GLY A 9 0.11 -8.22 -0.05
N ALA A 10 1.42 -8.31 0.14
CA ALA A 10 2.11 -7.99 1.40
C ALA A 10 3.01 -6.75 1.29
N GLY A 11 2.63 -5.81 0.42
CA GLY A 11 3.15 -4.44 0.39
C GLY A 11 2.52 -3.55 1.44
N LEU A 12 2.77 -2.24 1.38
CA LEU A 12 2.30 -1.27 2.39
C LEU A 12 0.79 -1.33 2.62
N ALA A 13 -0.01 -1.35 1.54
CA ALA A 13 -1.46 -1.41 1.64
C ALA A 13 -1.95 -2.71 2.29
N GLY A 14 -1.36 -3.87 1.90
CA GLY A 14 -1.73 -5.16 2.46
C GLY A 14 -1.35 -5.31 3.93
N LEU A 15 -0.16 -4.85 4.33
CA LEU A 15 0.26 -4.85 5.73
C LEU A 15 -0.62 -3.92 6.58
N SER A 16 -0.99 -2.75 6.07
CA SER A 16 -1.92 -1.82 6.75
C SER A 16 -3.29 -2.46 6.96
N ALA A 17 -3.83 -3.11 5.91
CA ALA A 17 -5.10 -3.82 5.99
C ALA A 17 -5.03 -5.00 6.99
N ALA A 18 -3.90 -5.72 7.02
CA ALA A 18 -3.70 -6.84 7.95
C ALA A 18 -3.67 -6.38 9.41
N LEU A 19 -2.95 -5.29 9.70
CA LEU A 19 -2.92 -4.71 11.04
C LEU A 19 -4.30 -4.24 11.47
N GLN A 20 -4.98 -3.46 10.63
CA GLN A 20 -6.30 -2.92 10.93
C GLN A 20 -7.34 -4.03 11.13
N ALA A 21 -7.34 -5.06 10.29
CA ALA A 21 -8.26 -6.20 10.43
C ALA A 21 -7.98 -6.97 11.73
N ALA A 22 -6.72 -7.25 12.05
CA ALA A 22 -6.33 -7.93 13.27
C ALA A 22 -6.67 -7.10 14.52
N GLU A 23 -6.48 -5.79 14.51
CA GLU A 23 -6.85 -4.88 15.61
C GLU A 23 -8.37 -4.83 15.84
N ASN A 24 -9.16 -5.03 14.79
CA ASN A 24 -10.62 -5.18 14.88
C ASN A 24 -11.09 -6.61 15.22
N GLY A 25 -10.19 -7.50 15.63
CA GLY A 25 -10.53 -8.86 16.09
C GLY A 25 -10.84 -9.84 14.96
N CYS A 26 -10.47 -9.54 13.71
CA CYS A 26 -10.58 -10.48 12.61
C CYS A 26 -9.40 -11.45 12.57
N ASN A 27 -9.63 -12.67 12.08
CA ASN A 27 -8.57 -13.56 11.65
C ASN A 27 -8.10 -13.11 10.25
N VAL A 28 -6.81 -13.03 10.04
CA VAL A 28 -6.24 -12.55 8.77
C VAL A 28 -5.45 -13.66 8.10
N LYS A 29 -5.70 -13.88 6.80
CA LYS A 29 -4.86 -14.69 5.91
C LYS A 29 -4.15 -13.76 4.93
N LEU A 30 -2.83 -13.58 5.10
CA LEU A 30 -2.02 -12.68 4.29
C LEU A 30 -1.27 -13.48 3.22
N VAL A 31 -1.64 -13.29 1.97
CA VAL A 31 -1.11 -14.02 0.81
C VAL A 31 -0.17 -13.13 -0.01
N SER A 32 0.99 -13.63 -0.37
CA SER A 32 1.92 -12.92 -1.26
C SER A 32 2.85 -13.87 -2.00
N SER A 33 3.11 -13.57 -3.28
CA SER A 33 4.07 -14.31 -4.11
C SER A 33 5.52 -14.05 -3.68
N LEU A 34 5.80 -12.88 -3.10
CA LEU A 34 7.12 -12.50 -2.62
C LEU A 34 7.08 -12.11 -1.13
N PRO A 35 8.20 -12.23 -0.42
CA PRO A 35 8.35 -11.66 0.92
C PRO A 35 8.08 -10.15 0.94
N SER A 36 7.51 -9.64 2.02
CA SER A 36 7.18 -8.20 2.18
C SER A 36 8.38 -7.29 1.98
N GLU A 37 9.58 -7.76 2.32
CA GLU A 37 10.86 -7.05 2.16
C GLU A 37 11.24 -6.83 0.69
N ARG A 38 10.57 -7.51 -0.24
CA ARG A 38 10.76 -7.36 -1.69
C ARG A 38 9.60 -6.64 -2.39
N ALA A 39 8.63 -6.15 -1.63
CA ALA A 39 7.53 -5.38 -2.18
C ALA A 39 8.00 -4.05 -2.78
N GLN A 40 7.34 -3.58 -3.84
CA GLN A 40 7.60 -2.27 -4.46
C GLN A 40 7.67 -1.13 -3.44
N SER A 41 6.88 -1.18 -2.39
CA SER A 41 6.83 -0.16 -1.34
C SER A 41 8.18 0.09 -0.64
N VAL A 42 9.07 -0.91 -0.61
CA VAL A 42 10.42 -0.78 -0.03
C VAL A 42 11.29 0.19 -0.82
N MET A 43 11.03 0.32 -2.13
CA MET A 43 11.80 1.16 -3.06
C MET A 43 11.35 2.63 -3.05
N ALA A 44 10.32 2.99 -2.28
CA ALA A 44 9.81 4.35 -2.25
C ALA A 44 10.76 5.28 -1.48
N GLU A 45 11.26 6.31 -2.14
CA GLU A 45 12.26 7.26 -1.59
C GLU A 45 11.66 8.63 -1.28
N GLY A 46 10.57 8.99 -1.94
CA GLY A 46 10.01 10.34 -1.95
C GLY A 46 9.54 10.85 -0.58
N GLY A 47 8.87 10.03 0.16
CA GLY A 47 8.22 10.40 1.41
C GLY A 47 6.70 10.23 1.35
N ILE A 48 6.02 10.66 2.40
CA ILE A 48 4.57 10.62 2.54
C ILE A 48 4.02 12.03 2.84
N ASN A 49 2.99 12.44 2.12
CA ASN A 49 2.41 13.77 2.27
C ASN A 49 1.41 13.81 3.43
N ALA A 50 1.63 14.76 4.34
CA ALA A 50 0.71 15.07 5.43
C ALA A 50 0.85 16.53 5.86
N ALA A 51 -0.25 17.24 5.99
CA ALA A 51 -0.26 18.63 6.39
C ALA A 51 -0.06 18.76 7.91
N LEU A 52 1.16 18.51 8.38
CA LEU A 52 1.54 18.62 9.80
C LEU A 52 1.82 20.07 10.24
N ASN A 53 2.04 20.95 9.29
CA ASN A 53 2.39 22.38 9.48
C ASN A 53 3.61 22.64 10.40
N THR A 54 4.54 21.70 10.53
CA THR A 54 5.76 21.86 11.36
C THR A 54 6.76 22.87 10.77
N LYS A 55 6.45 23.49 9.64
CA LYS A 55 7.24 24.55 9.00
C LYS A 55 6.57 25.93 9.06
N ASP A 56 5.46 26.07 9.79
CA ASP A 56 4.70 27.32 9.94
C ASP A 56 4.32 28.02 8.62
N GLU A 57 4.04 27.20 7.60
CA GLU A 57 3.61 27.68 6.27
C GLU A 57 2.10 27.85 6.15
N ASN A 58 1.34 27.74 7.26
CA ASN A 58 -0.12 27.71 7.28
C ASN A 58 -0.69 26.62 6.37
N ASP A 59 -0.07 25.44 6.39
CA ASP A 59 -0.56 24.27 5.67
C ASP A 59 -1.67 23.58 6.48
N SER A 60 -2.64 23.00 5.78
CA SER A 60 -3.74 22.29 6.39
C SER A 60 -4.21 21.11 5.55
N PRO A 61 -4.96 20.15 6.12
CA PRO A 61 -5.59 19.07 5.36
C PRO A 61 -6.49 19.58 4.22
N GLU A 62 -7.15 20.75 4.37
CA GLU A 62 -7.98 21.40 3.35
C GLU A 62 -7.13 21.94 2.20
N GLU A 63 -5.96 22.55 2.48
CA GLU A 63 -4.98 22.94 1.48
C GLU A 63 -4.45 21.73 0.73
N HIS A 64 -4.12 20.65 1.45
CA HIS A 64 -3.69 19.38 0.89
C HIS A 64 -4.76 18.79 -0.05
N PHE A 65 -6.03 18.82 0.38
CA PHE A 65 -7.17 18.41 -0.44
C PHE A 65 -7.26 19.23 -1.73
N THR A 66 -7.23 20.56 -1.60
CA THR A 66 -7.35 21.48 -2.73
C THR A 66 -6.26 21.25 -3.77
N ASP A 67 -5.01 21.12 -3.32
CA ASP A 67 -3.87 20.84 -4.20
C ASP A 67 -4.03 19.48 -4.91
N THR A 68 -4.50 18.46 -4.19
CA THR A 68 -4.67 17.10 -4.73
C THR A 68 -5.79 17.06 -5.78
N ILE A 69 -6.95 17.67 -5.51
CA ILE A 69 -8.07 17.76 -6.47
C ILE A 69 -7.64 18.51 -7.73
N LYS A 70 -6.89 19.62 -7.55
CA LYS A 70 -6.38 20.39 -8.70
C LYS A 70 -5.42 19.55 -9.54
N ALA A 71 -4.50 18.82 -8.92
CA ALA A 71 -3.55 17.96 -9.62
C ALA A 71 -4.23 16.78 -10.34
N ALA A 72 -5.33 16.30 -9.80
CA ALA A 72 -6.12 15.21 -10.39
C ALA A 72 -6.96 15.61 -11.61
N CYS A 73 -6.99 16.89 -11.97
CA CYS A 73 -7.70 17.40 -13.17
C CYS A 73 -9.16 16.94 -13.30
N GLY A 74 -9.87 16.79 -12.18
CA GLY A 74 -11.27 16.36 -12.13
C GLY A 74 -11.53 14.85 -12.23
N LEU A 75 -10.49 14.01 -12.22
CA LEU A 75 -10.62 12.56 -12.30
C LEU A 75 -10.71 11.87 -10.94
N ALA A 76 -10.28 12.54 -9.88
CA ALA A 76 -10.32 11.96 -8.53
C ALA A 76 -11.74 12.02 -7.94
N ASP A 77 -12.08 11.01 -7.13
CA ASP A 77 -13.24 11.06 -6.24
C ASP A 77 -12.96 12.05 -5.09
N PRO A 78 -13.70 13.16 -4.99
CA PRO A 78 -13.45 14.16 -3.95
C PRO A 78 -13.62 13.62 -2.53
N ASN A 79 -14.54 12.68 -2.31
CA ASN A 79 -14.78 12.10 -0.98
C ASN A 79 -13.59 11.24 -0.54
N ALA A 80 -13.04 10.44 -1.45
CA ALA A 80 -11.85 9.63 -1.18
C ALA A 80 -10.62 10.51 -0.90
N VAL A 81 -10.42 11.58 -1.69
CA VAL A 81 -9.32 12.53 -1.47
C VAL A 81 -9.49 13.26 -0.14
N TRP A 82 -10.71 13.71 0.19
CA TRP A 82 -10.99 14.34 1.47
C TRP A 82 -10.64 13.44 2.65
N GLY A 83 -11.15 12.20 2.65
CA GLY A 83 -10.83 11.22 3.70
C GLY A 83 -9.33 10.96 3.85
N MET A 84 -8.62 10.82 2.73
CA MET A 84 -7.16 10.63 2.72
C MET A 84 -6.41 11.82 3.33
N THR A 85 -6.72 13.05 2.91
CA THR A 85 -5.99 14.24 3.36
C THR A 85 -6.26 14.59 4.82
N GLN A 86 -7.50 14.35 5.29
CA GLN A 86 -7.85 14.53 6.71
C GLN A 86 -7.15 13.50 7.61
N ALA A 87 -7.02 12.25 7.16
CA ALA A 87 -6.37 11.18 7.92
C ALA A 87 -4.83 11.26 7.91
N ALA A 88 -4.23 11.92 6.91
CA ALA A 88 -2.78 11.90 6.70
C ALA A 88 -1.94 12.37 7.90
N PRO A 89 -2.27 13.44 8.64
CA PRO A 89 -1.51 13.84 9.81
C PRO A 89 -1.49 12.78 10.91
N GLU A 90 -2.65 12.21 11.22
CA GLU A 90 -2.75 11.15 12.22
C GLU A 90 -2.00 9.88 11.80
N LEU A 91 -2.04 9.55 10.51
CA LEU A 91 -1.30 8.43 9.94
C LEU A 91 0.21 8.58 10.14
N VAL A 92 0.79 9.77 9.95
CA VAL A 92 2.22 10.00 10.19
C VAL A 92 2.56 9.81 11.68
N HIS A 93 1.72 10.31 12.58
CA HIS A 93 1.91 10.09 14.02
C HIS A 93 1.78 8.60 14.40
N TRP A 94 0.86 7.87 13.77
CA TRP A 94 0.75 6.43 13.97
C TRP A 94 1.99 5.68 13.49
N LEU A 95 2.55 6.05 12.33
CA LEU A 95 3.79 5.49 11.81
C LEU A 95 4.98 5.76 12.75
N LEU A 96 5.07 6.95 13.34
CA LEU A 96 6.06 7.25 14.38
C LEU A 96 5.93 6.31 15.60
N LYS A 97 4.68 6.10 16.07
CA LYS A 97 4.41 5.16 17.18
C LYS A 97 4.77 3.71 16.83
N LEU A 98 4.68 3.32 15.56
CA LEU A 98 5.15 2.01 15.08
C LEU A 98 6.68 1.90 15.04
N GLY A 99 7.41 3.02 15.14
CA GLY A 99 8.87 3.06 15.13
C GLY A 99 9.49 3.50 13.80
N VAL A 100 8.71 4.09 12.89
CA VAL A 100 9.25 4.70 11.67
C VAL A 100 10.13 5.89 12.04
N LYS A 101 11.37 5.91 11.54
CA LYS A 101 12.35 6.96 11.80
C LYS A 101 12.31 8.02 10.72
N PHE A 102 11.32 8.93 10.80
CA PHE A 102 11.33 10.13 9.96
C PHE A 102 12.46 11.07 10.35
N ASN A 103 12.87 11.94 9.41
CA ASN A 103 13.72 13.07 9.73
C ASN A 103 12.98 14.01 10.68
N MET A 104 13.71 14.56 11.65
CA MET A 104 13.17 15.47 12.65
C MET A 104 13.81 16.85 12.50
N SER A 105 13.04 17.92 12.63
CA SER A 105 13.52 19.31 12.62
C SER A 105 13.75 19.89 14.02
N GLY A 106 13.25 19.21 15.06
CA GLY A 106 13.33 19.53 16.46
C GLY A 106 13.19 18.27 17.32
N TYR A 107 12.88 18.43 18.59
CA TYR A 107 12.77 17.30 19.49
C TYR A 107 11.58 16.38 19.14
N ASP A 108 10.43 16.98 18.81
CA ASP A 108 9.19 16.24 18.50
C ASP A 108 8.61 16.55 17.12
N ASP A 109 9.23 17.43 16.34
CA ASP A 109 8.71 17.88 15.06
C ASP A 109 9.27 17.07 13.88
N VAL A 110 8.40 16.43 13.13
CA VAL A 110 8.75 15.78 11.87
C VAL A 110 9.22 16.82 10.86
N ASP A 111 10.39 16.63 10.30
CA ASP A 111 10.90 17.47 9.23
C ASP A 111 10.11 17.23 7.94
N LEU A 112 9.75 18.33 7.27
CA LEU A 112 8.98 18.33 6.04
C LEU A 112 9.76 18.96 4.90
N ARG A 113 9.64 18.37 3.71
CA ARG A 113 10.24 18.90 2.48
C ARG A 113 9.19 19.11 1.38
N ASN A 114 9.53 19.93 0.40
CA ASN A 114 8.78 20.01 -0.84
C ASN A 114 9.07 18.79 -1.70
N PHE A 115 8.05 18.26 -2.35
CA PHE A 115 8.18 17.20 -3.32
C PHE A 115 7.21 17.43 -4.49
N GLY A 116 7.71 17.32 -5.72
CA GLY A 116 6.95 17.32 -6.95
C GLY A 116 5.75 18.27 -7.07
N GLY A 117 5.95 19.53 -7.37
CA GLY A 117 4.85 20.47 -7.67
C GLY A 117 4.05 21.00 -6.48
N GLN A 118 4.40 20.63 -5.25
CA GLN A 118 3.75 21.13 -4.05
C GLN A 118 4.11 22.58 -3.76
N LYS A 119 3.16 23.34 -3.27
CA LYS A 119 3.38 24.72 -2.84
C LYS A 119 3.93 24.82 -1.42
N LYS A 120 3.58 23.88 -0.57
CA LYS A 120 3.90 23.82 0.85
C LYS A 120 4.73 22.60 1.19
N LYS A 121 5.58 22.69 2.20
CA LYS A 121 6.35 21.55 2.71
C LYS A 121 5.44 20.68 3.54
N ARG A 122 5.01 19.55 2.97
CA ARG A 122 4.13 18.58 3.64
C ARG A 122 4.61 17.14 3.50
N THR A 123 5.77 16.90 2.90
CA THR A 123 6.28 15.55 2.72
C THR A 123 7.16 15.15 3.89
N ALA A 124 6.66 14.28 4.76
CA ALA A 124 7.45 13.60 5.78
C ALA A 124 8.35 12.56 5.10
N PHE A 125 9.61 12.51 5.47
CA PHE A 125 10.62 11.69 4.81
C PHE A 125 11.66 11.11 5.78
N ALA A 126 12.31 10.04 5.37
CA ALA A 126 13.44 9.43 6.07
C ALA A 126 14.61 9.35 5.08
N GLN A 127 15.37 10.42 4.94
CA GLN A 127 16.44 10.57 3.95
C GLN A 127 16.00 10.12 2.54
N SER A 128 16.62 9.07 1.98
CA SER A 128 16.24 8.39 0.73
C SER A 128 15.58 7.02 0.97
N ASP A 129 15.27 6.66 2.22
CA ASP A 129 14.85 5.32 2.62
C ASP A 129 13.43 5.29 3.19
N THR A 130 12.57 6.25 2.86
CA THR A 130 11.25 6.40 3.48
C THR A 130 10.42 5.12 3.39
N GLY A 131 10.32 4.52 2.20
CA GLY A 131 9.59 3.28 2.00
C GLY A 131 10.15 2.13 2.81
N LYS A 132 11.47 1.99 2.85
CA LYS A 132 12.16 0.96 3.64
C LYS A 132 11.88 1.11 5.14
N GLN A 133 11.95 2.32 5.68
CA GLN A 133 11.65 2.59 7.10
C GLN A 133 10.20 2.25 7.44
N ILE A 134 9.24 2.69 6.63
CA ILE A 134 7.83 2.39 6.83
C ILE A 134 7.59 0.87 6.73
N MET A 135 8.09 0.23 5.68
CA MET A 135 7.90 -1.21 5.48
C MET A 135 8.51 -2.03 6.62
N THR A 136 9.70 -1.68 7.11
CA THR A 136 10.33 -2.38 8.23
C THR A 136 9.45 -2.34 9.48
N ALA A 137 8.97 -1.15 9.86
CA ALA A 137 8.09 -1.00 11.02
C ALA A 137 6.76 -1.76 10.86
N MET A 138 6.17 -1.71 9.66
CA MET A 138 4.93 -2.42 9.34
C MET A 138 5.09 -3.94 9.35
N ILE A 139 6.18 -4.45 8.77
CA ILE A 139 6.52 -5.89 8.78
C ILE A 139 6.65 -6.38 10.22
N ASP A 140 7.37 -5.66 11.06
CA ASP A 140 7.56 -6.04 12.46
C ASP A 140 6.24 -5.99 13.25
N ALA A 141 5.37 -5.02 12.96
CA ALA A 141 4.04 -4.96 13.57
C ALA A 141 3.18 -6.17 13.17
N VAL A 142 3.16 -6.53 11.88
CA VAL A 142 2.42 -7.71 11.40
C VAL A 142 3.01 -9.01 11.97
N ARG A 143 4.34 -9.15 12.06
CA ARG A 143 4.98 -10.32 12.68
C ARG A 143 4.56 -10.52 14.14
N ARG A 144 4.35 -9.43 14.88
CA ARG A 144 3.79 -9.55 16.24
C ARG A 144 2.36 -10.10 16.23
N LYS A 145 1.53 -9.75 15.23
CA LYS A 145 0.19 -10.33 15.04
C LYS A 145 0.24 -11.79 14.59
N GLU A 146 1.21 -12.17 13.78
CA GLU A 146 1.48 -13.58 13.42
C GLU A 146 1.85 -14.39 14.67
N ALA A 147 2.74 -13.90 15.50
CA ALA A 147 3.14 -14.54 16.75
C ALA A 147 1.96 -14.73 17.73
N SER A 148 0.96 -13.85 17.68
CA SER A 148 -0.28 -13.97 18.48
C SER A 148 -1.36 -14.85 17.83
N GLY A 149 -1.11 -15.40 16.63
CA GLY A 149 -2.05 -16.24 15.90
C GLY A 149 -3.20 -15.49 15.21
N MET A 150 -3.18 -14.16 15.19
CA MET A 150 -4.22 -13.35 14.52
C MET A 150 -4.00 -13.21 13.01
N VAL A 151 -2.76 -13.37 12.56
CA VAL A 151 -2.38 -13.33 11.14
C VAL A 151 -1.70 -14.63 10.77
N GLU A 152 -2.22 -15.32 9.77
CA GLU A 152 -1.60 -16.46 9.11
C GLU A 152 -1.02 -16.00 7.77
N ARG A 153 0.27 -16.27 7.53
CA ARG A 153 0.96 -15.84 6.32
C ARG A 153 1.15 -16.98 5.33
N PHE A 154 0.77 -16.72 4.09
CA PHE A 154 1.00 -17.55 2.91
C PHE A 154 2.01 -16.87 2.00
N SER A 155 3.30 -16.97 2.34
CA SER A 155 4.40 -16.47 1.49
C SER A 155 4.65 -17.43 0.33
N HIS A 156 5.12 -16.90 -0.80
CA HIS A 156 5.36 -17.68 -2.03
C HIS A 156 4.11 -18.36 -2.57
N HIS A 157 2.96 -17.68 -2.40
CA HIS A 157 1.69 -18.10 -2.98
C HIS A 157 1.14 -17.03 -3.89
N SER A 158 0.79 -17.42 -5.12
CA SER A 158 0.10 -16.55 -6.08
C SER A 158 -1.41 -16.70 -5.96
N PHE A 159 -2.11 -15.58 -6.07
CA PHE A 159 -3.55 -15.57 -6.22
C PHE A 159 -3.92 -16.08 -7.62
N LEU A 160 -4.89 -16.99 -7.70
CA LEU A 160 -5.41 -17.49 -8.97
C LEU A 160 -6.77 -16.87 -9.31
N THR A 161 -7.74 -16.99 -8.41
CA THR A 161 -9.10 -16.49 -8.65
C THR A 161 -9.87 -16.31 -7.34
N LEU A 162 -11.01 -15.63 -7.39
CA LEU A 162 -11.97 -15.58 -6.28
C LEU A 162 -12.81 -16.86 -6.24
N ARG A 163 -13.22 -17.25 -5.03
CA ARG A 163 -14.31 -18.18 -4.83
C ARG A 163 -15.62 -17.42 -4.67
N LEU A 164 -16.59 -17.76 -5.50
CA LEU A 164 -17.92 -17.17 -5.45
C LEU A 164 -18.95 -18.23 -5.07
N CYS A 165 -19.75 -17.94 -4.07
CA CYS A 165 -20.89 -18.74 -3.61
C CYS A 165 -22.15 -17.89 -3.85
N ASP A 166 -23.00 -18.29 -4.76
CA ASP A 166 -24.21 -17.54 -5.13
C ASP A 166 -23.90 -16.06 -5.50
N ASN A 167 -22.84 -15.85 -6.26
CA ASN A 167 -22.32 -14.55 -6.66
C ASN A 167 -21.82 -13.66 -5.51
N ILE A 168 -21.56 -14.23 -4.34
CA ILE A 168 -20.96 -13.59 -3.17
C ILE A 168 -19.55 -14.14 -2.99
N CYS A 169 -18.56 -13.26 -2.75
CA CYS A 169 -17.20 -13.68 -2.48
C CYS A 169 -17.14 -14.44 -1.16
N CYS A 170 -16.71 -15.71 -1.22
CA CYS A 170 -16.56 -16.60 -0.08
C CYS A 170 -15.10 -17.07 0.12
N GLY A 171 -14.14 -16.41 -0.51
CA GLY A 171 -12.72 -16.71 -0.39
C GLY A 171 -11.97 -16.57 -1.71
N CYS A 172 -10.83 -17.23 -1.79
CA CYS A 172 -10.02 -17.29 -3.01
C CYS A 172 -9.31 -18.64 -3.18
N VAL A 173 -8.75 -18.83 -4.36
CA VAL A 173 -7.84 -19.94 -4.68
C VAL A 173 -6.45 -19.35 -4.86
N ILE A 174 -5.47 -19.96 -4.22
CA ILE A 174 -4.06 -19.60 -4.32
C ILE A 174 -3.26 -20.81 -4.80
N ARG A 175 -2.05 -20.57 -5.28
CA ARG A 175 -1.10 -21.60 -5.70
C ARG A 175 0.25 -21.39 -5.04
N ASP A 176 0.78 -22.44 -4.43
CA ASP A 176 2.14 -22.48 -3.93
C ASP A 176 3.13 -22.41 -5.10
N GLU A 177 4.08 -21.50 -5.09
CA GLU A 177 5.04 -21.26 -6.17
C GLU A 177 6.08 -22.39 -6.30
N TYR A 178 6.30 -23.16 -5.25
CA TYR A 178 7.28 -24.23 -5.22
C TYR A 178 6.66 -25.59 -5.58
N SER A 179 5.59 -25.98 -4.87
CA SER A 179 4.92 -27.26 -5.10
C SER A 179 3.96 -27.24 -6.29
N GLN A 180 3.54 -26.05 -6.73
CA GLN A 180 2.49 -25.83 -7.74
C GLN A 180 1.11 -26.35 -7.31
N GLU A 181 0.94 -26.74 -6.06
CA GLU A 181 -0.34 -27.15 -5.51
C GLU A 181 -1.28 -25.96 -5.32
N THR A 182 -2.55 -26.18 -5.59
CA THR A 182 -3.59 -25.17 -5.38
C THR A 182 -4.29 -25.39 -4.05
N VAL A 183 -4.53 -24.29 -3.34
CA VAL A 183 -5.20 -24.28 -2.03
C VAL A 183 -6.39 -23.35 -2.10
N GLU A 184 -7.55 -23.84 -1.67
CA GLU A 184 -8.74 -23.00 -1.48
C GLU A 184 -8.70 -22.39 -0.07
N LEU A 185 -8.77 -21.07 -0.01
CA LEU A 185 -8.85 -20.31 1.23
C LEU A 185 -10.28 -19.80 1.43
N PRO A 186 -11.05 -20.36 2.36
CA PRO A 186 -12.33 -19.77 2.74
C PRO A 186 -12.11 -18.49 3.56
N GLY A 187 -12.98 -17.49 3.34
CA GLY A 187 -12.98 -16.23 4.05
C GLY A 187 -14.24 -15.43 3.82
N ASP A 188 -14.54 -14.52 4.74
CA ASP A 188 -15.73 -13.66 4.71
C ASP A 188 -15.57 -12.46 3.75
N ALA A 189 -14.31 -12.06 3.49
CA ALA A 189 -13.97 -11.03 2.52
C ALA A 189 -12.55 -11.20 1.99
N VAL A 190 -12.31 -10.67 0.78
CA VAL A 190 -10.98 -10.62 0.16
C VAL A 190 -10.63 -9.14 -0.11
N ILE A 191 -9.49 -8.71 0.41
CA ILE A 191 -8.90 -7.39 0.13
C ILE A 191 -7.75 -7.59 -0.84
N VAL A 192 -7.81 -6.88 -1.98
CA VAL A 192 -6.75 -6.93 -2.99
C VAL A 192 -5.84 -5.72 -2.85
N ALA A 193 -4.57 -5.96 -2.57
CA ALA A 193 -3.53 -4.96 -2.31
C ALA A 193 -2.24 -5.26 -3.10
N THR A 194 -2.40 -5.69 -4.35
CA THR A 194 -1.30 -6.22 -5.20
C THR A 194 -0.46 -5.14 -5.89
N GLY A 195 -0.77 -3.86 -5.65
CA GLY A 195 -0.05 -2.74 -6.24
C GLY A 195 -0.42 -2.51 -7.70
N GLY A 196 0.49 -1.90 -8.45
CA GLY A 196 0.29 -1.53 -9.84
C GLY A 196 0.66 -2.64 -10.84
N MET A 197 0.90 -2.22 -12.11
CA MET A 197 1.16 -3.13 -13.23
C MET A 197 2.43 -2.73 -14.01
N HIS A 198 3.44 -2.20 -13.36
CA HIS A 198 4.65 -1.70 -14.06
C HIS A 198 5.40 -2.81 -14.80
N GLY A 199 5.29 -4.05 -14.35
CA GLY A 199 5.91 -5.22 -15.02
C GLY A 199 5.38 -5.52 -16.42
N LEU A 200 4.27 -4.90 -16.83
CA LEU A 200 3.79 -4.97 -18.22
C LEU A 200 4.63 -4.15 -19.21
N PHE A 201 5.42 -3.20 -18.71
CA PHE A 201 6.20 -2.29 -19.55
C PHE A 201 7.67 -2.67 -19.54
N GLY A 202 8.30 -2.71 -20.72
CA GLY A 202 9.69 -3.15 -20.88
C GLY A 202 10.72 -2.24 -20.19
N ASN A 203 10.42 -0.95 -20.03
CA ASN A 203 11.24 0.01 -19.30
C ASN A 203 10.45 0.53 -18.09
N THR A 204 10.86 0.13 -16.91
CA THR A 204 10.23 0.59 -15.68
C THR A 204 11.28 0.82 -14.58
N THR A 205 11.02 1.79 -13.70
CA THR A 205 11.77 2.01 -12.46
C THR A 205 11.14 1.28 -11.28
N GLY A 206 9.97 0.67 -11.49
CA GLY A 206 9.26 -0.11 -10.48
C GLY A 206 9.65 -1.60 -10.50
N SER A 207 9.07 -2.35 -9.58
CA SER A 207 9.29 -3.79 -9.49
C SER A 207 8.65 -4.52 -10.67
N LEU A 208 9.43 -5.37 -11.35
CA LEU A 208 8.94 -6.26 -12.41
C LEU A 208 7.95 -7.32 -11.87
N SER A 209 7.85 -7.51 -10.57
CA SER A 209 6.89 -8.42 -9.94
C SER A 209 5.46 -7.89 -9.95
N ASN A 210 5.25 -6.62 -10.28
CA ASN A 210 3.93 -6.01 -10.41
C ASN A 210 3.39 -6.25 -11.84
N THR A 211 2.97 -7.48 -12.11
CA THR A 211 2.58 -7.95 -13.45
C THR A 211 1.14 -7.58 -13.85
N GLY A 212 0.30 -7.19 -12.87
CA GLY A 212 -1.12 -6.91 -13.12
C GLY A 212 -1.99 -8.17 -13.29
N GLU A 213 -1.46 -9.38 -13.06
CA GLU A 213 -2.20 -10.65 -13.21
C GLU A 213 -3.47 -10.68 -12.37
N VAL A 214 -3.39 -10.27 -11.10
CA VAL A 214 -4.55 -10.23 -10.21
C VAL A 214 -5.60 -9.23 -10.72
N THR A 215 -5.18 -8.06 -11.18
CA THR A 215 -6.08 -7.06 -11.78
C THR A 215 -6.78 -7.61 -13.02
N ALA A 216 -6.04 -8.32 -13.88
CA ALA A 216 -6.60 -8.95 -15.08
C ALA A 216 -7.61 -10.05 -14.74
N GLU A 217 -7.34 -10.86 -13.72
CA GLU A 217 -8.29 -11.89 -13.28
C GLU A 217 -9.57 -11.29 -12.69
N LEU A 218 -9.44 -10.27 -11.84
CA LEU A 218 -10.61 -9.55 -11.31
C LEU A 218 -11.45 -8.91 -12.41
N PHE A 219 -10.80 -8.34 -13.43
CA PHE A 219 -11.49 -7.80 -14.61
C PHE A 219 -12.26 -8.89 -15.36
N ARG A 220 -11.69 -10.09 -15.55
CA ARG A 220 -12.39 -11.24 -16.16
C ARG A 220 -13.60 -11.68 -15.33
N LEU A 221 -13.54 -11.53 -14.01
CA LEU A 221 -14.67 -11.80 -13.09
C LEU A 221 -15.72 -10.69 -13.05
N GLY A 222 -15.55 -9.63 -13.86
CA GLY A 222 -16.51 -8.54 -13.96
C GLY A 222 -16.28 -7.38 -13.01
N VAL A 223 -15.17 -7.34 -12.27
CA VAL A 223 -14.81 -6.19 -11.44
C VAL A 223 -14.36 -5.03 -12.35
N PRO A 224 -14.97 -3.85 -12.27
CA PRO A 224 -14.59 -2.72 -13.12
C PRO A 224 -13.19 -2.22 -12.79
N LEU A 225 -12.42 -1.89 -13.83
CA LEU A 225 -11.11 -1.26 -13.72
C LEU A 225 -11.25 0.25 -13.97
N ALA A 226 -10.75 1.05 -13.03
CA ALA A 226 -10.70 2.49 -13.17
C ALA A 226 -9.27 2.97 -13.42
N ASN A 227 -9.12 4.05 -14.20
CA ASN A 227 -7.86 4.77 -14.43
C ASN A 227 -6.74 3.90 -15.04
N GLY A 228 -7.09 2.90 -15.86
CA GLY A 228 -6.11 2.00 -16.49
C GLY A 228 -5.09 2.72 -17.38
N GLU A 229 -5.44 3.90 -17.90
CA GLU A 229 -4.59 4.77 -18.70
C GLU A 229 -3.63 5.64 -17.87
N MET A 230 -3.80 5.72 -16.55
CA MET A 230 -3.00 6.57 -15.66
C MET A 230 -1.65 5.92 -15.33
N ILE A 231 -0.72 6.00 -16.27
CA ILE A 231 0.64 5.51 -16.13
C ILE A 231 1.57 6.70 -15.95
N GLN A 232 2.27 6.73 -14.82
CA GLN A 232 3.24 7.77 -14.54
C GLN A 232 4.62 7.40 -15.09
N TYR A 233 5.17 8.27 -15.93
CA TYR A 233 6.55 8.20 -16.40
C TYR A 233 7.44 9.10 -15.57
N HIS A 234 8.56 8.58 -15.07
CA HIS A 234 9.54 9.41 -14.34
C HIS A 234 10.41 10.19 -15.34
N PRO A 235 10.38 11.53 -15.32
CA PRO A 235 11.02 12.36 -16.36
C PRO A 235 12.54 12.40 -16.26
N THR A 236 13.11 12.05 -15.14
CA THR A 236 14.56 12.22 -14.83
C THR A 236 15.26 10.90 -14.52
N THR A 237 14.85 9.84 -15.21
CA THR A 237 15.47 8.52 -15.03
C THR A 237 16.80 8.45 -15.80
N VAL A 238 17.86 8.03 -15.14
CA VAL A 238 19.14 7.69 -15.77
C VAL A 238 19.17 6.19 -16.06
N LYS A 239 19.47 5.83 -17.31
CA LYS A 239 19.70 4.43 -17.67
C LYS A 239 21.05 4.02 -17.07
N CYS A 240 21.04 3.26 -15.98
CA CYS A 240 22.25 2.61 -15.49
C CYS A 240 22.68 1.59 -16.56
N GLY A 241 23.83 1.80 -17.16
CA GLY A 241 24.46 0.82 -18.05
C GLY A 241 24.72 -0.45 -17.24
N GLY A 242 24.21 -1.56 -17.75
CA GLY A 242 24.60 -2.91 -17.32
C GLY A 242 26.01 -3.22 -17.79
#